data_58d34566f475f2e75b41069269c6d327
#
_entry.id   58d34566f475f2e75b41069269c6d327
#
_cell.length_a   1.000
_cell.length_b   1.000
_cell.length_c   1.000
_cell.angle_alpha   90.00
_cell.angle_beta   90.00
_cell.angle_gamma   90.00
#
_symmetry.space_group_name_H-M   'P 1'
#
loop_
_entity.id
_entity.type
_entity.pdbx_description
1 polymer ?
#
loop_
_entity_poly.entity_id
_entity_poly.type
_entity_poly.pdbx_seq_one_letter_code
_entity_poly.pdbx_strand_id
1 'polypeptide(L)'
;MRRVVLLLVFVRLCFAAQAQEVEKSWRAAVENYNYQEAVELLDQEILQQQDSAELRSLLLQKAACQKSLYKFSDAIETLTDVIRVSGEDPVAFASLAECHRFNGNNIAAMIFYSLAVGKAPENTYFRIQKAMLHYRMEDYSACLGESREIIAKDSIYSIITLMGDCFNKLQAADSALYYYDWAYRRNPADYRILEKLSGIHLGRKDFAKVAKMTSEYLATDSSNVTIVPILGVALHGLGKYDESSEVFRWALELGCDKLSGYYYLGLNDMMKDDCFYAYDWFKKAAELDTADVNLVYYMGYCRAKTLHVPTAEQLFGKVEQMLEPDPSMLFKVNFSRAEMYMQKQMYARAVECYRKAESYGEFAPAQIARIGYAYRLVKDFKKAIEYYERYLTSGKEGSVTWKFVQAELEFIREEQFMSGE
;
A
#
# COMPACT_ATOMS: atom_id res chain seq x y z
N MET A 1 -69.33 -49.27 17.63
CA MET A 1 -68.68 -47.98 18.02
C MET A 1 -67.15 -48.02 17.94
N ARG A 2 -66.43 -49.03 18.52
CA ARG A 2 -64.94 -49.07 18.49
C ARG A 2 -64.32 -49.10 17.06
N ARG A 3 -64.93 -49.77 16.10
CA ARG A 3 -64.42 -49.88 14.73
C ARG A 3 -64.58 -48.59 13.90
N VAL A 4 -65.62 -47.78 14.17
CA VAL A 4 -65.83 -46.50 13.47
C VAL A 4 -64.89 -45.43 14.04
N VAL A 5 -64.54 -45.49 15.30
CA VAL A 5 -63.58 -44.57 15.96
C VAL A 5 -62.14 -44.86 15.41
N LEU A 6 -61.75 -46.12 15.22
CA LEU A 6 -60.48 -46.52 14.65
C LEU A 6 -60.37 -46.10 13.18
N LEU A 7 -61.46 -46.18 12.40
CA LEU A 7 -61.45 -45.71 10.99
C LEU A 7 -61.31 -44.19 10.90
N LEU A 8 -62.00 -43.44 11.79
CA LEU A 8 -61.88 -41.97 11.85
C LEU A 8 -60.51 -41.48 12.36
N VAL A 9 -59.85 -42.23 13.25
CA VAL A 9 -58.47 -41.94 13.66
C VAL A 9 -57.48 -42.27 12.55
N PHE A 10 -57.67 -43.39 11.80
CA PHE A 10 -56.81 -43.74 10.68
C PHE A 10 -56.94 -42.75 9.52
N VAL A 11 -58.17 -42.30 9.19
CA VAL A 11 -58.41 -41.26 8.19
C VAL A 11 -57.86 -39.91 8.64
N ARG A 12 -57.93 -39.53 9.91
CA ARG A 12 -57.27 -38.31 10.44
C ARG A 12 -55.74 -38.46 10.42
N LEU A 13 -55.17 -39.60 10.70
CA LEU A 13 -53.74 -39.83 10.61
C LEU A 13 -53.25 -39.83 9.13
N CYS A 14 -54.04 -40.34 8.20
CA CYS A 14 -53.75 -40.27 6.76
C CYS A 14 -53.85 -38.80 6.23
N PHE A 15 -54.88 -38.05 6.70
CA PHE A 15 -54.97 -36.61 6.36
C PHE A 15 -53.90 -35.78 7.07
N ALA A 16 -53.46 -36.12 8.27
CA ALA A 16 -52.38 -35.49 8.96
C ALA A 16 -51.02 -35.84 8.31
N ALA A 17 -50.84 -37.02 7.78
CA ALA A 17 -49.67 -37.40 7.02
C ALA A 17 -49.64 -36.73 5.62
N GLN A 18 -50.79 -36.50 4.97
CA GLN A 18 -50.90 -35.71 3.74
C GLN A 18 -50.78 -34.21 3.96
N ALA A 19 -51.16 -33.70 5.15
CA ALA A 19 -51.03 -32.28 5.52
C ALA A 19 -49.59 -31.91 5.96
N GLN A 20 -48.65 -32.84 5.94
CA GLN A 20 -47.25 -32.63 6.31
C GLN A 20 -46.28 -32.87 5.14
N GLU A 21 -46.74 -33.11 3.91
CA GLU A 21 -46.03 -32.75 2.71
C GLU A 21 -46.14 -31.22 2.57
N VAL A 22 -45.31 -30.50 3.32
CA VAL A 22 -44.90 -29.16 2.97
C VAL A 22 -44.39 -29.31 1.54
N GLU A 23 -45.14 -28.73 0.57
CA GLU A 23 -44.80 -28.77 -0.84
C GLU A 23 -43.33 -28.38 -0.98
N LYS A 24 -42.47 -29.38 -1.14
CA LYS A 24 -41.03 -29.15 -1.32
C LYS A 24 -40.87 -28.40 -2.63
N SER A 25 -40.80 -27.09 -2.52
CA SER A 25 -40.57 -26.25 -3.68
C SER A 25 -39.09 -25.83 -3.71
N TRP A 26 -38.50 -25.76 -4.90
CA TRP A 26 -37.14 -25.24 -5.06
C TRP A 26 -37.00 -23.82 -4.50
N ARG A 27 -38.08 -23.02 -4.52
CA ARG A 27 -38.11 -21.65 -3.96
C ARG A 27 -37.88 -21.67 -2.44
N ALA A 28 -38.60 -22.54 -1.74
CA ALA A 28 -38.43 -22.71 -0.29
C ALA A 28 -37.00 -23.24 0.04
N ALA A 29 -36.45 -24.13 -0.77
CA ALA A 29 -35.09 -24.60 -0.60
C ALA A 29 -34.04 -23.48 -0.79
N VAL A 30 -34.23 -22.60 -1.78
CA VAL A 30 -33.36 -21.42 -2.01
C VAL A 30 -33.47 -20.44 -0.84
N GLU A 31 -34.68 -20.13 -0.35
CA GLU A 31 -34.90 -19.23 0.80
C GLU A 31 -34.23 -19.76 2.07
N ASN A 32 -34.16 -21.09 2.23
CA ASN A 32 -33.47 -21.76 3.34
C ASN A 32 -31.98 -22.02 3.06
N TYR A 33 -31.39 -21.46 1.99
CA TYR A 33 -30.00 -21.67 1.58
C TYR A 33 -29.62 -23.13 1.29
N ASN A 34 -30.60 -24.01 1.08
CA ASN A 34 -30.39 -25.42 0.73
C ASN A 34 -30.27 -25.57 -0.79
N TYR A 35 -29.19 -25.04 -1.35
CA TYR A 35 -29.00 -24.99 -2.80
C TYR A 35 -28.86 -26.36 -3.47
N GLN A 36 -28.36 -27.39 -2.74
CA GLN A 36 -28.29 -28.75 -3.30
C GLN A 36 -29.68 -29.33 -3.53
N GLU A 37 -30.59 -29.25 -2.56
CA GLU A 37 -31.97 -29.67 -2.68
C GLU A 37 -32.71 -28.83 -3.76
N ALA A 38 -32.43 -27.53 -3.81
CA ALA A 38 -33.01 -26.66 -4.82
C ALA A 38 -32.63 -27.12 -6.25
N VAL A 39 -31.37 -27.51 -6.49
CA VAL A 39 -30.93 -28.05 -7.78
C VAL A 39 -31.68 -29.33 -8.16
N GLU A 40 -31.84 -30.27 -7.20
CA GLU A 40 -32.56 -31.53 -7.44
C GLU A 40 -34.03 -31.32 -7.76
N LEU A 41 -34.71 -30.39 -7.07
CA LEU A 41 -36.09 -30.01 -7.34
C LEU A 41 -36.25 -29.29 -8.68
N LEU A 42 -35.31 -28.39 -9.01
CA LEU A 42 -35.27 -27.70 -10.30
C LEU A 42 -35.07 -28.71 -11.46
N ASP A 43 -34.23 -29.73 -11.28
CA ASP A 43 -34.06 -30.80 -12.29
C ASP A 43 -35.37 -31.55 -12.58
N GLN A 44 -36.17 -31.85 -11.55
CA GLN A 44 -37.47 -32.50 -11.71
C GLN A 44 -38.46 -31.60 -12.45
N GLU A 45 -38.50 -30.29 -12.13
CA GLU A 45 -39.42 -29.36 -12.75
C GLU A 45 -39.02 -29.07 -14.22
N ILE A 46 -37.72 -28.95 -14.50
CA ILE A 46 -37.17 -28.77 -15.84
C ILE A 46 -37.56 -29.91 -16.79
N LEU A 47 -37.53 -31.16 -16.30
CA LEU A 47 -37.89 -32.34 -17.12
C LEU A 47 -39.38 -32.32 -17.55
N GLN A 48 -40.25 -31.65 -16.84
CA GLN A 48 -41.70 -31.58 -17.12
C GLN A 48 -42.06 -30.32 -17.90
N GLN A 49 -41.18 -29.35 -18.02
CA GLN A 49 -41.47 -28.06 -18.59
C GLN A 49 -41.35 -28.07 -20.12
N GLN A 50 -42.41 -27.63 -20.85
CA GLN A 50 -42.46 -27.50 -22.29
C GLN A 50 -42.42 -26.06 -22.79
N ASP A 51 -42.82 -25.12 -21.92
CA ASP A 51 -42.74 -23.68 -22.27
C ASP A 51 -41.28 -23.20 -22.22
N SER A 52 -40.84 -22.61 -23.32
CA SER A 52 -39.43 -22.19 -23.44
C SER A 52 -39.08 -21.02 -22.55
N ALA A 53 -40.02 -20.13 -22.21
CA ALA A 53 -39.75 -18.98 -21.34
C ALA A 53 -39.63 -19.41 -19.87
N GLU A 54 -40.51 -20.33 -19.43
CA GLU A 54 -40.43 -20.91 -18.12
C GLU A 54 -39.20 -21.80 -17.97
N LEU A 55 -38.91 -22.64 -18.97
CA LEU A 55 -37.71 -23.49 -19.01
C LEU A 55 -36.42 -22.65 -18.89
N ARG A 56 -36.33 -21.52 -19.62
CA ARG A 56 -35.24 -20.56 -19.47
C ARG A 56 -35.13 -20.04 -18.04
N SER A 57 -36.25 -19.68 -17.40
CA SER A 57 -36.27 -19.18 -16.04
C SER A 57 -35.75 -20.21 -15.04
N LEU A 58 -36.21 -21.47 -15.14
CA LEU A 58 -35.78 -22.57 -14.28
C LEU A 58 -34.28 -22.88 -14.44
N LEU A 59 -33.79 -22.91 -15.69
CA LEU A 59 -32.36 -23.11 -15.97
C LEU A 59 -31.48 -22.00 -15.37
N LEU A 60 -31.90 -20.74 -15.46
CA LEU A 60 -31.19 -19.63 -14.83
C LEU A 60 -31.16 -19.77 -13.29
N GLN A 61 -32.26 -20.19 -12.67
CA GLN A 61 -32.29 -20.43 -11.23
C GLN A 61 -31.40 -21.60 -10.83
N LYS A 62 -31.41 -22.70 -11.59
CA LYS A 62 -30.52 -23.84 -11.38
C LYS A 62 -29.05 -23.42 -11.45
N ALA A 63 -28.67 -22.67 -12.47
CA ALA A 63 -27.32 -22.15 -12.61
C ALA A 63 -26.92 -21.22 -11.44
N ALA A 64 -27.87 -20.40 -10.93
CA ALA A 64 -27.63 -19.56 -9.77
C ALA A 64 -27.37 -20.41 -8.49
N CYS A 65 -28.14 -21.48 -8.27
CA CYS A 65 -27.91 -22.42 -7.17
C CYS A 65 -26.55 -23.14 -7.31
N GLN A 66 -26.21 -23.60 -8.51
CA GLN A 66 -24.91 -24.23 -8.79
C GLN A 66 -23.74 -23.26 -8.54
N LYS A 67 -23.86 -21.99 -8.92
CA LYS A 67 -22.86 -20.95 -8.58
C LYS A 67 -22.71 -20.77 -7.08
N SER A 68 -23.82 -20.77 -6.33
CA SER A 68 -23.80 -20.67 -4.86
C SER A 68 -23.14 -21.88 -4.19
N LEU A 69 -23.16 -23.04 -4.85
CA LEU A 69 -22.45 -24.27 -4.44
C LEU A 69 -20.99 -24.32 -4.95
N TYR A 70 -20.49 -23.26 -5.60
CA TYR A 70 -19.17 -23.23 -6.26
C TYR A 70 -19.00 -24.27 -7.37
N LYS A 71 -20.09 -24.84 -7.91
CA LYS A 71 -20.10 -25.80 -9.02
C LYS A 71 -20.12 -25.06 -10.36
N PHE A 72 -19.06 -24.30 -10.65
CA PHE A 72 -19.03 -23.43 -11.81
C PHE A 72 -19.05 -24.17 -13.15
N SER A 73 -18.48 -25.36 -13.21
CA SER A 73 -18.54 -26.21 -14.44
C SER A 73 -19.97 -26.65 -14.76
N ASP A 74 -20.71 -27.12 -13.76
CA ASP A 74 -22.11 -27.51 -13.91
C ASP A 74 -22.99 -26.31 -14.30
N ALA A 75 -22.69 -25.15 -13.68
CA ALA A 75 -23.38 -23.92 -14.03
C ALA A 75 -23.13 -23.47 -15.48
N ILE A 76 -21.91 -23.66 -16.01
CA ILE A 76 -21.58 -23.38 -17.41
C ILE A 76 -22.41 -24.28 -18.36
N GLU A 77 -22.53 -25.58 -18.06
CA GLU A 77 -23.37 -26.50 -18.86
C GLU A 77 -24.83 -26.05 -18.83
N THR A 78 -25.39 -25.80 -17.64
CA THR A 78 -26.76 -25.33 -17.48
C THR A 78 -27.01 -23.98 -18.22
N LEU A 79 -26.07 -23.03 -18.15
CA LEU A 79 -26.18 -21.76 -18.86
C LEU A 79 -26.04 -21.90 -20.39
N THR A 80 -25.30 -22.91 -20.85
CA THR A 80 -25.24 -23.26 -22.27
C THR A 80 -26.60 -23.79 -22.75
N ASP A 81 -27.32 -24.54 -21.92
CA ASP A 81 -28.69 -24.96 -22.21
C ASP A 81 -29.65 -23.75 -22.25
N VAL A 82 -29.47 -22.75 -21.38
CA VAL A 82 -30.24 -21.49 -21.50
C VAL A 82 -30.08 -20.90 -22.90
N ILE A 83 -28.85 -20.78 -23.40
CA ILE A 83 -28.58 -20.22 -24.73
C ILE A 83 -29.22 -21.09 -25.85
N ARG A 84 -29.21 -22.43 -25.67
CA ARG A 84 -29.83 -23.35 -26.62
C ARG A 84 -31.35 -23.15 -26.72
N VAL A 85 -31.99 -22.83 -25.58
CA VAL A 85 -33.45 -22.65 -25.47
C VAL A 85 -33.86 -21.24 -25.90
N SER A 86 -33.15 -20.21 -25.48
CA SER A 86 -33.56 -18.79 -25.64
C SER A 86 -32.75 -18.02 -26.68
N GLY A 87 -31.70 -18.63 -27.26
CA GLY A 87 -30.80 -17.92 -28.16
C GLY A 87 -29.86 -16.98 -27.43
N GLU A 88 -29.64 -15.81 -28.00
CA GLU A 88 -28.67 -14.83 -27.49
C GLU A 88 -29.18 -14.09 -26.23
N ASP A 89 -29.07 -14.71 -25.09
CA ASP A 89 -29.53 -14.20 -23.82
C ASP A 89 -28.42 -13.43 -23.07
N PRO A 90 -28.56 -12.11 -22.87
CA PRO A 90 -27.52 -11.30 -22.21
C PRO A 90 -27.31 -11.66 -20.73
N VAL A 91 -28.34 -12.17 -20.02
CA VAL A 91 -28.23 -12.60 -18.62
C VAL A 91 -27.45 -13.93 -18.55
N ALA A 92 -27.71 -14.85 -19.47
CA ALA A 92 -26.94 -16.09 -19.56
C ALA A 92 -25.48 -15.81 -19.92
N PHE A 93 -25.21 -14.93 -20.87
CA PHE A 93 -23.86 -14.50 -21.21
C PHE A 93 -23.12 -13.90 -20.01
N ALA A 94 -23.76 -12.99 -19.27
CA ALA A 94 -23.14 -12.40 -18.06
C ALA A 94 -22.84 -13.46 -16.98
N SER A 95 -23.77 -14.42 -16.77
CA SER A 95 -23.60 -15.50 -15.83
C SER A 95 -22.52 -16.49 -16.26
N LEU A 96 -22.40 -16.79 -17.56
CA LEU A 96 -21.28 -17.56 -18.13
C LEU A 96 -19.93 -16.87 -17.89
N ALA A 97 -19.88 -15.56 -18.13
CA ALA A 97 -18.69 -14.76 -17.86
C ALA A 97 -18.25 -14.87 -16.41
N GLU A 98 -19.20 -14.77 -15.46
CA GLU A 98 -18.92 -14.94 -14.03
C GLU A 98 -18.35 -16.35 -13.72
N CYS A 99 -18.97 -17.41 -14.23
CA CYS A 99 -18.51 -18.77 -14.03
C CYS A 99 -17.09 -18.98 -14.59
N HIS A 100 -16.83 -18.52 -15.82
CA HIS A 100 -15.50 -18.59 -16.42
C HIS A 100 -14.46 -17.82 -15.64
N ARG A 101 -14.82 -16.63 -15.12
CA ARG A 101 -13.93 -15.83 -14.27
C ARG A 101 -13.58 -16.56 -12.98
N PHE A 102 -14.55 -17.20 -12.32
CA PHE A 102 -14.28 -17.96 -11.10
C PHE A 102 -13.45 -19.22 -11.36
N ASN A 103 -13.58 -19.82 -12.55
CA ASN A 103 -12.70 -20.91 -13.01
C ASN A 103 -11.34 -20.43 -13.53
N GLY A 104 -10.99 -19.15 -13.38
CA GLY A 104 -9.70 -18.58 -13.81
C GLY A 104 -9.59 -18.32 -15.33
N ASN A 105 -10.62 -18.60 -16.12
CA ASN A 105 -10.61 -18.36 -17.55
C ASN A 105 -11.09 -16.94 -17.89
N ASN A 106 -10.22 -15.97 -17.65
CA ASN A 106 -10.51 -14.56 -17.87
C ASN A 106 -10.77 -14.23 -19.35
N ILE A 107 -10.18 -14.99 -20.29
CA ILE A 107 -10.38 -14.75 -21.74
C ILE A 107 -11.82 -15.11 -22.11
N ALA A 108 -12.30 -16.28 -21.73
CA ALA A 108 -13.70 -16.66 -21.98
C ALA A 108 -14.68 -15.70 -21.26
N ALA A 109 -14.36 -15.32 -20.02
CA ALA A 109 -15.18 -14.35 -19.29
C ALA A 109 -15.29 -13.02 -20.03
N MET A 110 -14.20 -12.51 -20.62
CA MET A 110 -14.20 -11.27 -21.40
C MET A 110 -15.09 -11.39 -22.66
N ILE A 111 -15.01 -12.51 -23.36
CA ILE A 111 -15.85 -12.77 -24.53
C ILE A 111 -17.32 -12.70 -24.14
N PHE A 112 -17.71 -13.41 -23.10
CA PHE A 112 -19.12 -13.48 -22.68
C PHE A 112 -19.64 -12.17 -22.10
N TYR A 113 -18.81 -11.39 -21.32
CA TYR A 113 -19.21 -10.05 -20.91
C TYR A 113 -19.36 -9.11 -22.13
N SER A 114 -18.52 -9.24 -23.14
CA SER A 114 -18.63 -8.43 -24.37
C SER A 114 -19.92 -8.75 -25.14
N LEU A 115 -20.30 -10.03 -25.20
CA LEU A 115 -21.59 -10.45 -25.78
C LEU A 115 -22.78 -9.89 -24.97
N ALA A 116 -22.73 -9.99 -23.64
CA ALA A 116 -23.76 -9.45 -22.75
C ALA A 116 -23.95 -7.94 -22.94
N VAL A 117 -22.86 -7.17 -22.97
CA VAL A 117 -22.88 -5.72 -23.22
C VAL A 117 -23.39 -5.41 -24.63
N GLY A 118 -22.97 -6.18 -25.64
CA GLY A 118 -23.45 -6.00 -27.03
C GLY A 118 -24.95 -6.23 -27.19
N LYS A 119 -25.54 -7.18 -26.47
CA LYS A 119 -26.98 -7.48 -26.53
C LYS A 119 -27.84 -6.61 -25.62
N ALA A 120 -27.28 -6.08 -24.56
CA ALA A 120 -27.97 -5.19 -23.62
C ALA A 120 -27.09 -3.97 -23.26
N PRO A 121 -26.84 -3.04 -24.19
CA PRO A 121 -25.90 -1.93 -24.00
C PRO A 121 -26.34 -0.94 -22.92
N GLU A 122 -27.63 -0.91 -22.58
CA GLU A 122 -28.19 -0.07 -21.51
C GLU A 122 -28.01 -0.70 -20.12
N ASN A 123 -27.63 -1.99 -20.04
CA ASN A 123 -27.42 -2.64 -18.76
C ASN A 123 -26.03 -2.27 -18.20
N THR A 124 -26.01 -1.26 -17.36
CA THR A 124 -24.80 -0.74 -16.72
C THR A 124 -24.06 -1.81 -15.91
N TYR A 125 -24.78 -2.76 -15.31
CA TYR A 125 -24.16 -3.85 -14.53
C TYR A 125 -23.19 -4.70 -15.37
N PHE A 126 -23.57 -5.08 -16.59
CA PHE A 126 -22.69 -5.89 -17.45
C PHE A 126 -21.42 -5.12 -17.83
N ARG A 127 -21.56 -3.84 -18.11
CA ARG A 127 -20.42 -2.97 -18.42
C ARG A 127 -19.50 -2.76 -17.20
N ILE A 128 -20.08 -2.64 -16.01
CA ILE A 128 -19.29 -2.59 -14.74
C ILE A 128 -18.46 -3.87 -14.57
N GLN A 129 -19.10 -5.05 -14.74
CA GLN A 129 -18.39 -6.33 -14.61
C GLN A 129 -17.26 -6.47 -15.65
N LYS A 130 -17.51 -6.03 -16.87
CA LYS A 130 -16.50 -6.00 -17.94
C LYS A 130 -15.32 -5.07 -17.57
N ALA A 131 -15.61 -3.85 -17.09
CA ALA A 131 -14.58 -2.90 -16.65
C ALA A 131 -13.73 -3.48 -15.49
N MET A 132 -14.38 -4.10 -14.49
CA MET A 132 -13.71 -4.76 -13.38
C MET A 132 -12.84 -5.95 -13.84
N LEU A 133 -13.26 -6.67 -14.89
CA LEU A 133 -12.45 -7.74 -15.45
C LEU A 133 -11.22 -7.19 -16.18
N HIS A 134 -11.34 -6.11 -16.95
CA HIS A 134 -10.19 -5.42 -17.55
C HIS A 134 -9.19 -4.99 -16.47
N TYR A 135 -9.65 -4.41 -15.35
CA TYR A 135 -8.79 -4.05 -14.24
C TYR A 135 -8.01 -5.25 -13.67
N ARG A 136 -8.70 -6.40 -13.48
CA ARG A 136 -8.06 -7.64 -12.97
C ARG A 136 -7.03 -8.22 -13.94
N MET A 137 -7.24 -8.03 -15.25
CA MET A 137 -6.32 -8.43 -16.32
C MET A 137 -5.20 -7.39 -16.53
N GLU A 138 -5.14 -6.37 -15.68
CA GLU A 138 -4.17 -5.26 -15.76
C GLU A 138 -4.28 -4.43 -17.05
N ASP A 139 -5.35 -4.59 -17.82
CA ASP A 139 -5.67 -3.74 -18.97
C ASP A 139 -6.37 -2.48 -18.51
N TYR A 140 -5.59 -1.61 -17.86
CA TYR A 140 -6.11 -0.38 -17.26
C TYR A 140 -6.66 0.60 -18.32
N SER A 141 -6.13 0.57 -19.54
CA SER A 141 -6.59 1.41 -20.63
C SER A 141 -7.99 1.04 -21.08
N ALA A 142 -8.27 -0.25 -21.29
CA ALA A 142 -9.61 -0.72 -21.64
C ALA A 142 -10.58 -0.55 -20.46
N CYS A 143 -10.14 -0.77 -19.22
CA CYS A 143 -10.94 -0.49 -18.03
C CYS A 143 -11.40 0.97 -18.01
N LEU A 144 -10.50 1.92 -18.27
CA LEU A 144 -10.83 3.35 -18.35
C LEU A 144 -11.79 3.66 -19.48
N GLY A 145 -11.68 2.97 -20.63
CA GLY A 145 -12.61 3.09 -21.75
C GLY A 145 -14.04 2.74 -21.33
N GLU A 146 -14.25 1.55 -20.78
CA GLU A 146 -15.56 1.11 -20.28
C GLU A 146 -16.08 2.00 -19.15
N SER A 147 -15.19 2.43 -18.24
CA SER A 147 -15.56 3.30 -17.11
C SER A 147 -16.04 4.68 -17.56
N ARG A 148 -15.45 5.27 -18.60
CA ARG A 148 -15.91 6.55 -19.18
C ARG A 148 -17.32 6.47 -19.73
N GLU A 149 -17.65 5.36 -20.42
CA GLU A 149 -19.01 5.12 -20.92
C GLU A 149 -20.04 5.01 -19.78
N ILE A 150 -19.63 4.45 -18.63
CA ILE A 150 -20.50 4.33 -17.46
C ILE A 150 -20.74 5.72 -16.84
N ILE A 151 -19.67 6.46 -16.53
CA ILE A 151 -19.79 7.76 -15.85
C ILE A 151 -20.42 8.85 -16.71
N ALA A 152 -20.40 8.71 -18.04
CA ALA A 152 -21.13 9.61 -18.93
C ALA A 152 -22.66 9.53 -18.74
N LYS A 153 -23.17 8.40 -18.25
CA LYS A 153 -24.59 8.17 -17.97
C LYS A 153 -24.92 8.37 -16.49
N ASP A 154 -24.09 7.84 -15.61
CA ASP A 154 -24.30 7.89 -14.17
C ASP A 154 -22.96 7.90 -13.41
N SER A 155 -22.83 8.82 -12.46
CA SER A 155 -21.65 8.98 -11.63
C SER A 155 -21.59 7.92 -10.52
N ILE A 156 -21.36 6.66 -10.86
CA ILE A 156 -21.33 5.54 -9.93
C ILE A 156 -20.03 5.60 -9.10
N TYR A 157 -20.17 5.64 -7.77
CA TYR A 157 -19.04 5.76 -6.83
C TYR A 157 -17.94 4.70 -7.04
N SER A 158 -18.32 3.43 -7.21
CA SER A 158 -17.35 2.35 -7.41
C SER A 158 -16.56 2.50 -8.72
N ILE A 159 -17.15 3.10 -9.75
CA ILE A 159 -16.46 3.36 -11.02
C ILE A 159 -15.53 4.56 -10.91
N ILE A 160 -15.93 5.61 -10.21
CA ILE A 160 -15.05 6.76 -9.94
C ILE A 160 -13.78 6.27 -9.19
N THR A 161 -13.95 5.43 -8.16
CA THR A 161 -12.82 4.85 -7.42
C THR A 161 -11.97 3.94 -8.30
N LEU A 162 -12.59 3.10 -9.13
CA LEU A 162 -11.90 2.23 -10.07
C LEU A 162 -11.06 3.02 -11.09
N MET A 163 -11.57 4.15 -11.59
CA MET A 163 -10.80 5.02 -12.47
C MET A 163 -9.58 5.62 -11.77
N GLY A 164 -9.74 6.05 -10.51
CA GLY A 164 -8.61 6.48 -9.69
C GLY A 164 -7.55 5.37 -9.55
N ASP A 165 -7.99 4.14 -9.30
CA ASP A 165 -7.10 2.98 -9.19
C ASP A 165 -6.37 2.68 -10.51
N CYS A 166 -7.08 2.74 -11.65
CA CYS A 166 -6.45 2.58 -12.97
C CYS A 166 -5.35 3.62 -13.22
N PHE A 167 -5.66 4.91 -12.98
CA PHE A 167 -4.67 5.98 -13.16
C PHE A 167 -3.49 5.85 -12.20
N ASN A 168 -3.72 5.41 -10.97
CA ASN A 168 -2.65 5.16 -10.01
C ASN A 168 -1.72 4.01 -10.48
N LYS A 169 -2.28 2.92 -11.01
CA LYS A 169 -1.51 1.82 -11.61
C LYS A 169 -0.73 2.25 -12.84
N LEU A 170 -1.27 3.16 -13.64
CA LEU A 170 -0.61 3.79 -14.79
C LEU A 170 0.39 4.90 -14.40
N GLN A 171 0.64 5.10 -13.09
CA GLN A 171 1.52 6.15 -12.54
C GLN A 171 1.11 7.59 -12.96
N ALA A 172 -0.12 7.78 -13.36
CA ALA A 172 -0.69 9.07 -13.73
C ALA A 172 -1.28 9.77 -12.48
N ALA A 173 -0.40 10.22 -11.58
CA ALA A 173 -0.74 10.70 -10.26
C ALA A 173 -1.75 11.87 -10.25
N ASP A 174 -1.70 12.79 -11.23
CA ASP A 174 -2.65 13.90 -11.31
C ASP A 174 -4.08 13.43 -11.62
N SER A 175 -4.19 12.49 -12.56
CA SER A 175 -5.48 11.90 -12.91
C SER A 175 -6.03 11.04 -11.76
N ALA A 176 -5.17 10.24 -11.11
CA ALA A 176 -5.56 9.46 -9.93
C ALA A 176 -6.09 10.38 -8.82
N LEU A 177 -5.36 11.48 -8.54
CA LEU A 177 -5.75 12.48 -7.55
C LEU A 177 -7.12 13.09 -7.87
N TYR A 178 -7.39 13.44 -9.13
CA TYR A 178 -8.67 14.00 -9.55
C TYR A 178 -9.85 13.05 -9.23
N TYR A 179 -9.73 11.75 -9.58
CA TYR A 179 -10.78 10.78 -9.34
C TYR A 179 -10.94 10.41 -7.87
N TYR A 180 -9.84 10.28 -7.12
CA TYR A 180 -9.92 10.04 -5.67
C TYR A 180 -10.47 11.25 -4.91
N ASP A 181 -10.15 12.48 -5.29
CA ASP A 181 -10.73 13.69 -4.70
C ASP A 181 -12.24 13.78 -5.00
N TRP A 182 -12.65 13.41 -6.22
CA TRP A 182 -14.07 13.30 -6.55
C TRP A 182 -14.78 12.24 -5.70
N ALA A 183 -14.20 11.05 -5.52
CA ALA A 183 -14.74 10.02 -4.65
C ALA A 183 -14.80 10.45 -3.18
N TYR A 184 -13.73 11.08 -2.68
CA TYR A 184 -13.65 11.57 -1.31
C TYR A 184 -14.71 12.63 -1.00
N ARG A 185 -14.97 13.57 -1.90
CA ARG A 185 -16.04 14.56 -1.74
C ARG A 185 -17.43 13.94 -1.67
N ARG A 186 -17.65 12.78 -2.30
CA ARG A 186 -18.93 12.07 -2.25
C ARG A 186 -19.10 11.22 -0.99
N ASN A 187 -18.02 10.66 -0.51
CA ASN A 187 -18.02 9.85 0.72
C ASN A 187 -16.71 10.07 1.52
N PRO A 188 -16.66 11.13 2.34
CA PRO A 188 -15.50 11.40 3.18
C PRO A 188 -15.23 10.34 4.26
N ALA A 189 -16.23 9.49 4.55
CA ALA A 189 -16.12 8.40 5.53
C ALA A 189 -15.43 7.13 4.96
N ASP A 190 -15.17 7.05 3.66
CA ASP A 190 -14.43 5.92 3.10
C ASP A 190 -12.91 6.10 3.34
N TYR A 191 -12.41 5.49 4.43
CA TYR A 191 -11.01 5.56 4.81
C TYR A 191 -10.07 5.03 3.72
N ARG A 192 -10.51 4.07 2.88
CA ARG A 192 -9.69 3.50 1.79
C ARG A 192 -9.38 4.53 0.71
N ILE A 193 -10.32 5.43 0.45
CA ILE A 193 -10.08 6.54 -0.49
C ILE A 193 -9.20 7.61 0.18
N LEU A 194 -9.43 7.90 1.45
CA LEU A 194 -8.58 8.81 2.22
C LEU A 194 -7.14 8.30 2.29
N GLU A 195 -6.92 7.01 2.51
CA GLU A 195 -5.60 6.36 2.48
C GLU A 195 -4.89 6.58 1.12
N LYS A 196 -5.57 6.25 0.01
CA LYS A 196 -5.00 6.39 -1.34
C LYS A 196 -4.68 7.84 -1.68
N LEU A 197 -5.60 8.74 -1.35
CA LEU A 197 -5.45 10.19 -1.54
C LEU A 197 -4.27 10.73 -0.70
N SER A 198 -4.19 10.31 0.56
CA SER A 198 -3.10 10.66 1.45
C SER A 198 -1.75 10.17 0.93
N GLY A 199 -1.68 8.94 0.40
CA GLY A 199 -0.46 8.39 -0.19
C GLY A 199 0.09 9.26 -1.31
N ILE A 200 -0.76 9.74 -2.22
CA ILE A 200 -0.34 10.65 -3.32
C ILE A 200 0.15 11.99 -2.74
N HIS A 201 -0.58 12.58 -1.78
CA HIS A 201 -0.18 13.86 -1.17
C HIS A 201 1.11 13.73 -0.34
N LEU A 202 1.33 12.63 0.38
CA LEU A 202 2.60 12.35 1.07
C LEU A 202 3.78 12.28 0.10
N GLY A 203 3.61 11.59 -1.03
CA GLY A 203 4.61 11.55 -2.10
C GLY A 203 4.94 12.93 -2.68
N ARG A 204 3.99 13.87 -2.66
CA ARG A 204 4.16 15.28 -3.07
C ARG A 204 4.63 16.19 -1.93
N LYS A 205 4.80 15.64 -0.73
CA LYS A 205 5.14 16.40 0.49
C LYS A 205 4.07 17.42 0.91
N ASP A 206 2.83 17.21 0.51
CA ASP A 206 1.68 18.04 0.89
C ASP A 206 1.19 17.69 2.32
N PHE A 207 2.13 17.64 3.27
CA PHE A 207 1.89 17.12 4.62
C PHE A 207 0.77 17.86 5.36
N ALA A 208 0.65 19.17 5.18
CA ALA A 208 -0.40 19.97 5.83
C ALA A 208 -1.81 19.54 5.40
N LYS A 209 -1.99 19.23 4.09
CA LYS A 209 -3.25 18.74 3.57
C LYS A 209 -3.58 17.36 4.11
N VAL A 210 -2.61 16.44 4.16
CA VAL A 210 -2.79 15.10 4.72
C VAL A 210 -3.15 15.20 6.20
N ALA A 211 -2.41 15.97 7.00
CA ALA A 211 -2.69 16.12 8.43
C ALA A 211 -4.11 16.65 8.67
N LYS A 212 -4.58 17.63 7.88
CA LYS A 212 -5.94 18.16 7.98
C LYS A 212 -6.99 17.08 7.68
N MET A 213 -6.89 16.40 6.53
CA MET A 213 -7.88 15.43 6.08
C MET A 213 -7.95 14.22 7.04
N THR A 214 -6.80 13.72 7.50
CA THR A 214 -6.75 12.59 8.44
C THR A 214 -7.26 12.99 9.84
N SER A 215 -6.97 14.19 10.33
CA SER A 215 -7.50 14.68 11.60
C SER A 215 -9.02 14.86 11.54
N GLU A 216 -9.57 15.39 10.44
CA GLU A 216 -11.02 15.52 10.24
C GLU A 216 -11.71 14.15 10.24
N TYR A 217 -11.12 13.15 9.59
CA TYR A 217 -11.63 11.77 9.60
C TYR A 217 -11.58 11.17 11.02
N LEU A 218 -10.44 11.28 11.71
CA LEU A 218 -10.23 10.68 13.03
C LEU A 218 -11.09 11.33 14.13
N ALA A 219 -11.62 12.52 13.89
CA ALA A 219 -12.65 13.12 14.76
C ALA A 219 -13.97 12.32 14.75
N THR A 220 -14.22 11.51 13.71
CA THR A 220 -15.42 10.66 13.58
C THR A 220 -15.14 9.19 13.87
N ASP A 221 -13.95 8.68 13.53
CA ASP A 221 -13.50 7.30 13.78
C ASP A 221 -12.07 7.32 14.32
N SER A 222 -11.93 7.56 15.62
CA SER A 222 -10.65 7.68 16.31
C SER A 222 -9.88 6.35 16.42
N SER A 223 -10.51 5.20 16.11
CA SER A 223 -9.90 3.87 16.25
C SER A 223 -9.38 3.30 14.93
N ASN A 224 -9.39 4.06 13.85
CA ASN A 224 -8.99 3.58 12.54
C ASN A 224 -7.48 3.33 12.43
N VAL A 225 -7.09 2.06 12.51
CA VAL A 225 -5.70 1.60 12.52
C VAL A 225 -4.92 1.92 11.22
N THR A 226 -5.62 2.23 10.12
CA THR A 226 -5.00 2.62 8.85
C THR A 226 -4.69 4.12 8.82
N ILE A 227 -5.59 4.95 9.33
CA ILE A 227 -5.48 6.42 9.19
C ILE A 227 -4.62 7.05 10.28
N VAL A 228 -4.62 6.50 11.51
CA VAL A 228 -3.80 7.03 12.62
C VAL A 228 -2.31 7.12 12.24
N PRO A 229 -1.65 6.08 11.71
CA PRO A 229 -0.24 6.19 11.30
C PRO A 229 0.00 7.22 10.20
N ILE A 230 -0.96 7.41 9.28
CA ILE A 230 -0.85 8.40 8.19
C ILE A 230 -0.79 9.82 8.76
N LEU A 231 -1.60 10.11 9.79
CA LEU A 231 -1.52 11.39 10.51
C LEU A 231 -0.15 11.56 11.16
N GLY A 232 0.37 10.52 11.81
CA GLY A 232 1.71 10.55 12.42
C GLY A 232 2.81 10.88 11.40
N VAL A 233 2.78 10.25 10.21
CA VAL A 233 3.72 10.52 9.11
C VAL A 233 3.59 11.97 8.62
N ALA A 234 2.38 12.46 8.47
CA ALA A 234 2.15 13.83 8.02
C ALA A 234 2.68 14.86 9.03
N LEU A 235 2.46 14.65 10.32
CA LEU A 235 2.97 15.51 11.39
C LEU A 235 4.50 15.46 11.45
N HIS A 236 5.12 14.30 11.29
CA HIS A 236 6.58 14.17 11.15
C HIS A 236 7.08 15.03 9.98
N GLY A 237 6.46 14.91 8.81
CA GLY A 237 6.82 15.70 7.62
C GLY A 237 6.66 17.21 7.78
N LEU A 238 5.78 17.66 8.68
CA LEU A 238 5.62 19.06 9.06
C LEU A 238 6.64 19.54 10.10
N GLY A 239 7.51 18.66 10.61
CA GLY A 239 8.44 18.98 11.69
C GLY A 239 7.79 19.03 13.08
N LYS A 240 6.53 18.60 13.22
CA LYS A 240 5.78 18.54 14.47
C LYS A 240 6.06 17.23 15.20
N TYR A 241 7.31 17.06 15.62
CA TYR A 241 7.82 15.77 16.11
C TYR A 241 7.16 15.30 17.40
N ASP A 242 6.79 16.21 18.31
CA ASP A 242 6.11 15.84 19.55
C ASP A 242 4.69 15.36 19.29
N GLU A 243 3.91 16.11 18.49
CA GLU A 243 2.56 15.70 18.08
C GLU A 243 2.60 14.36 17.32
N SER A 244 3.56 14.19 16.43
CA SER A 244 3.78 12.93 15.70
C SER A 244 4.07 11.76 16.65
N SER A 245 4.92 11.98 17.68
CA SER A 245 5.25 10.95 18.67
C SER A 245 4.03 10.55 19.52
N GLU A 246 3.16 11.48 19.88
CA GLU A 246 1.91 11.18 20.57
C GLU A 246 1.00 10.32 19.69
N VAL A 247 0.86 10.66 18.40
CA VAL A 247 0.06 9.89 17.45
C VAL A 247 0.63 8.47 17.24
N PHE A 248 1.95 8.30 17.15
CA PHE A 248 2.54 6.97 17.03
C PHE A 248 2.43 6.13 18.31
N ARG A 249 2.48 6.73 19.50
CA ARG A 249 2.16 6.01 20.75
C ARG A 249 0.71 5.55 20.75
N TRP A 250 -0.21 6.43 20.38
CA TRP A 250 -1.62 6.06 20.20
C TRP A 250 -1.80 4.95 19.16
N ALA A 251 -1.12 5.00 18.01
CA ALA A 251 -1.13 3.92 17.02
C ALA A 251 -0.68 2.57 17.62
N LEU A 252 0.38 2.57 18.45
CA LEU A 252 0.84 1.35 19.13
C LEU A 252 -0.18 0.81 20.13
N GLU A 253 -0.90 1.68 20.85
CA GLU A 253 -1.97 1.29 21.78
C GLU A 253 -3.17 0.67 21.03
N LEU A 254 -3.49 1.15 19.84
CA LEU A 254 -4.51 0.57 18.96
C LEU A 254 -4.08 -0.74 18.30
N GLY A 255 -2.82 -1.16 18.46
CA GLY A 255 -2.30 -2.38 17.86
C GLY A 255 -1.91 -2.23 16.37
N CYS A 256 -1.65 -1.01 15.90
CA CYS A 256 -1.10 -0.77 14.58
C CYS A 256 0.30 -1.40 14.43
N ASP A 257 0.84 -1.38 13.21
CA ASP A 257 2.16 -1.91 12.91
C ASP A 257 3.24 -1.35 13.84
N LYS A 258 3.79 -2.24 14.68
CA LYS A 258 4.80 -1.89 15.69
C LYS A 258 6.11 -1.44 15.07
N LEU A 259 6.49 -2.01 13.93
CA LEU A 259 7.72 -1.65 13.24
C LEU A 259 7.69 -0.18 12.82
N SER A 260 6.65 0.23 12.08
CA SER A 260 6.45 1.63 11.69
C SER A 260 6.34 2.57 12.89
N GLY A 261 5.61 2.15 13.94
CA GLY A 261 5.46 2.92 15.17
C GLY A 261 6.80 3.23 15.83
N TYR A 262 7.63 2.22 16.08
CA TYR A 262 8.96 2.40 16.69
C TYR A 262 9.92 3.14 15.77
N TYR A 263 9.86 2.89 14.46
CA TYR A 263 10.68 3.58 13.47
C TYR A 263 10.46 5.10 13.50
N TYR A 264 9.20 5.55 13.45
CA TYR A 264 8.89 6.98 13.47
C TYR A 264 9.11 7.63 14.84
N LEU A 265 8.90 6.91 15.94
CA LEU A 265 9.30 7.41 17.27
C LEU A 265 10.82 7.66 17.33
N GLY A 266 11.61 6.74 16.81
CA GLY A 266 13.05 6.92 16.69
C GLY A 266 13.44 8.09 15.80
N LEU A 267 12.80 8.25 14.62
CA LEU A 267 13.04 9.39 13.73
C LEU A 267 12.70 10.71 14.41
N ASN A 268 11.55 10.81 15.09
CA ASN A 268 11.12 12.01 15.77
C ASN A 268 12.13 12.44 16.85
N ASP A 269 12.58 11.51 17.68
CA ASP A 269 13.58 11.81 18.72
C ASP A 269 14.94 12.19 18.09
N MET A 270 15.34 11.51 17.01
CA MET A 270 16.56 11.86 16.28
C MET A 270 16.48 13.28 15.67
N MET A 271 15.33 13.67 15.15
CA MET A 271 15.14 15.03 14.60
C MET A 271 15.13 16.13 15.68
N LYS A 272 14.85 15.78 16.92
CA LYS A 272 15.00 16.65 18.11
C LYS A 272 16.40 16.62 18.70
N ASP A 273 17.35 15.96 18.03
CA ASP A 273 18.73 15.71 18.47
C ASP A 273 18.83 14.83 19.76
N ASP A 274 17.74 14.11 20.08
CA ASP A 274 17.70 13.18 21.23
C ASP A 274 18.06 11.76 20.77
N CYS A 275 19.31 11.59 20.36
CA CYS A 275 19.85 10.33 19.88
C CYS A 275 19.90 9.23 20.96
N PHE A 276 19.75 9.57 22.23
CA PHE A 276 19.75 8.60 23.33
C PHE A 276 18.46 7.77 23.29
N TYR A 277 17.30 8.41 23.29
CA TYR A 277 16.02 7.71 23.21
C TYR A 277 15.73 7.17 21.81
N ALA A 278 16.18 7.87 20.76
CA ALA A 278 16.05 7.38 19.38
C ALA A 278 16.67 6.00 19.20
N TYR A 279 17.86 5.75 19.78
CA TYR A 279 18.50 4.45 19.74
C TYR A 279 17.61 3.32 20.27
N ASP A 280 16.95 3.54 21.41
CA ASP A 280 16.12 2.51 22.03
C ASP A 280 14.87 2.19 21.19
N TRP A 281 14.30 3.17 20.50
CA TRP A 281 13.22 2.95 19.57
C TRP A 281 13.67 2.18 18.32
N PHE A 282 14.77 2.59 17.70
CA PHE A 282 15.33 1.84 16.56
C PHE A 282 15.74 0.42 16.93
N LYS A 283 16.23 0.20 18.15
CA LYS A 283 16.52 -1.15 18.65
C LYS A 283 15.26 -2.01 18.71
N LYS A 284 14.15 -1.49 19.26
CA LYS A 284 12.86 -2.20 19.28
C LYS A 284 12.35 -2.49 17.86
N ALA A 285 12.51 -1.56 16.93
CA ALA A 285 12.18 -1.79 15.53
C ALA A 285 13.05 -2.88 14.90
N ALA A 286 14.38 -2.87 15.16
CA ALA A 286 15.32 -3.86 14.66
C ALA A 286 15.13 -5.27 15.25
N GLU A 287 14.47 -5.41 16.40
CA GLU A 287 14.05 -6.70 16.95
C GLU A 287 12.89 -7.31 16.14
N LEU A 288 12.07 -6.47 15.47
CA LEU A 288 10.96 -6.90 14.60
C LEU A 288 11.42 -7.17 13.17
N ASP A 289 12.36 -6.38 12.66
CA ASP A 289 13.00 -6.59 11.36
C ASP A 289 14.52 -6.51 11.50
N THR A 290 15.14 -7.67 11.59
CA THR A 290 16.59 -7.82 11.75
C THR A 290 17.37 -7.61 10.46
N ALA A 291 16.69 -7.56 9.31
CA ALA A 291 17.27 -7.44 7.97
C ALA A 291 17.26 -5.99 7.44
N ASP A 292 16.54 -5.07 8.11
CA ASP A 292 16.51 -3.66 7.69
C ASP A 292 17.85 -2.96 8.00
N VAL A 293 18.59 -2.72 6.95
CA VAL A 293 19.91 -2.04 7.00
C VAL A 293 19.77 -0.61 7.52
N ASN A 294 18.66 0.09 7.22
CA ASN A 294 18.46 1.47 7.67
C ASN A 294 18.34 1.54 9.20
N LEU A 295 17.62 0.59 9.81
CA LEU A 295 17.50 0.53 11.27
C LEU A 295 18.87 0.36 11.93
N VAL A 296 19.70 -0.56 11.43
CA VAL A 296 21.07 -0.78 11.95
C VAL A 296 21.91 0.49 11.74
N TYR A 297 21.77 1.17 10.59
CA TYR A 297 22.45 2.43 10.34
C TYR A 297 22.02 3.52 11.33
N TYR A 298 20.73 3.72 11.55
CA TYR A 298 20.25 4.75 12.49
C TYR A 298 20.68 4.46 13.93
N MET A 299 20.70 3.19 14.34
CA MET A 299 21.28 2.80 15.63
C MET A 299 22.76 3.18 15.72
N GLY A 300 23.53 2.89 14.68
CA GLY A 300 24.95 3.26 14.58
C GLY A 300 25.15 4.78 14.65
N TYR A 301 24.34 5.51 13.88
CA TYR A 301 24.33 6.97 13.87
C TYR A 301 24.04 7.56 15.27
N CYS A 302 23.01 7.07 15.95
CA CYS A 302 22.68 7.51 17.31
C CYS A 302 23.79 7.22 18.30
N ARG A 303 24.44 6.04 18.20
CA ARG A 303 25.61 5.71 19.06
C ARG A 303 26.84 6.56 18.73
N ALA A 304 27.05 6.90 17.48
CA ALA A 304 28.11 7.84 17.07
C ALA A 304 27.87 9.24 17.66
N LYS A 305 26.66 9.75 17.56
CA LYS A 305 26.26 11.04 18.16
C LYS A 305 26.40 11.08 19.68
N THR A 306 26.05 10.01 20.38
CA THR A 306 26.20 9.89 21.83
C THR A 306 27.62 9.43 22.27
N LEU A 307 28.56 9.40 21.33
CA LEU A 307 29.97 9.10 21.53
C LEU A 307 30.25 7.70 22.09
N HIS A 308 29.38 6.73 21.89
CA HIS A 308 29.61 5.31 22.18
C HIS A 308 30.34 4.63 21.00
N VAL A 309 31.61 5.00 20.81
CA VAL A 309 32.43 4.61 19.65
C VAL A 309 32.49 3.08 19.41
N PRO A 310 32.71 2.20 20.41
CA PRO A 310 32.77 0.76 20.13
C PRO A 310 31.47 0.20 19.55
N THR A 311 30.33 0.62 20.09
CA THR A 311 29.03 0.15 19.62
C THR A 311 28.69 0.74 18.23
N ALA A 312 29.04 2.02 17.99
CA ALA A 312 28.84 2.64 16.68
C ALA A 312 29.65 1.92 15.60
N GLU A 313 30.92 1.62 15.87
CA GLU A 313 31.79 0.87 14.95
C GLU A 313 31.26 -0.54 14.65
N GLN A 314 30.79 -1.26 15.68
CA GLN A 314 30.18 -2.57 15.50
C GLN A 314 28.94 -2.51 14.60
N LEU A 315 28.06 -1.52 14.82
CA LEU A 315 26.84 -1.35 14.03
C LEU A 315 27.14 -0.93 12.60
N PHE A 316 28.08 -0.01 12.39
CA PHE A 316 28.50 0.38 11.04
C PHE A 316 29.18 -0.77 10.29
N GLY A 317 29.99 -1.59 10.99
CA GLY A 317 30.55 -2.81 10.42
C GLY A 317 29.49 -3.83 10.03
N LYS A 318 28.42 -3.96 10.84
CA LYS A 318 27.26 -4.80 10.49
C LYS A 318 26.54 -4.29 9.24
N VAL A 319 26.33 -2.96 9.12
CA VAL A 319 25.74 -2.35 7.92
C VAL A 319 26.60 -2.68 6.67
N GLU A 320 27.91 -2.54 6.76
CA GLU A 320 28.82 -2.88 5.66
C GLU A 320 28.73 -4.35 5.23
N GLN A 321 28.52 -5.26 6.18
CA GLN A 321 28.33 -6.69 5.90
C GLN A 321 26.96 -7.03 5.32
N MET A 322 25.91 -6.30 5.71
CA MET A 322 24.54 -6.53 5.23
C MET A 322 24.32 -6.00 3.79
N LEU A 323 25.16 -5.09 3.35
CA LEU A 323 25.04 -4.48 2.03
C LEU A 323 25.67 -5.37 0.97
N GLU A 324 24.91 -5.80 -0.03
CA GLU A 324 25.43 -5.82 -1.40
C GLU A 324 25.80 -4.38 -1.75
N PRO A 325 26.89 -4.11 -2.52
CA PRO A 325 27.47 -2.77 -2.59
C PRO A 325 26.46 -1.71 -3.05
N ASP A 326 25.80 -1.05 -2.10
CA ASP A 326 25.07 0.20 -2.31
C ASP A 326 26.05 1.36 -2.03
N PRO A 327 26.61 2.00 -3.07
CA PRO A 327 27.58 3.09 -2.89
C PRO A 327 27.03 4.24 -2.04
N SER A 328 25.73 4.56 -2.18
CA SER A 328 25.10 5.67 -1.47
C SER A 328 25.08 5.44 0.04
N MET A 329 24.74 4.23 0.47
CA MET A 329 24.74 3.89 1.89
C MET A 329 26.15 3.75 2.45
N LEU A 330 27.08 3.16 1.69
CA LEU A 330 28.50 3.07 2.07
C LEU A 330 29.13 4.45 2.24
N PHE A 331 28.80 5.41 1.36
CA PHE A 331 29.18 6.81 1.53
C PHE A 331 28.69 7.37 2.88
N LYS A 332 27.38 7.23 3.19
CA LYS A 332 26.79 7.73 4.43
C LYS A 332 27.43 7.13 5.68
N VAL A 333 27.66 5.81 5.68
CA VAL A 333 28.29 5.09 6.79
C VAL A 333 29.69 5.63 7.06
N ASN A 334 30.54 5.71 6.00
CA ASN A 334 31.91 6.16 6.16
C ASN A 334 31.99 7.65 6.53
N PHE A 335 31.10 8.48 5.96
CA PHE A 335 31.01 9.90 6.34
C PHE A 335 30.60 10.08 7.81
N SER A 336 29.56 9.37 8.29
CA SER A 336 29.11 9.42 9.71
C SER A 336 30.19 8.93 10.67
N ARG A 337 30.94 7.90 10.29
CA ARG A 337 32.10 7.40 11.05
C ARG A 337 33.21 8.44 11.13
N ALA A 338 33.50 9.12 10.02
CA ALA A 338 34.49 10.21 10.00
C ALA A 338 34.08 11.36 10.94
N GLU A 339 32.82 11.78 10.89
CA GLU A 339 32.29 12.83 11.78
C GLU A 339 32.41 12.46 13.28
N MET A 340 32.11 11.21 13.62
CA MET A 340 32.29 10.67 14.97
C MET A 340 33.76 10.77 15.41
N TYR A 341 34.71 10.38 14.55
CA TYR A 341 36.15 10.47 14.86
C TYR A 341 36.62 11.93 14.94
N MET A 342 36.08 12.85 14.14
CA MET A 342 36.34 14.28 14.26
C MET A 342 35.95 14.81 15.66
N GLN A 343 34.77 14.46 16.15
CA GLN A 343 34.29 14.86 17.48
C GLN A 343 35.14 14.26 18.63
N LYS A 344 35.66 13.06 18.41
CA LYS A 344 36.59 12.38 19.39
C LYS A 344 38.03 12.83 19.24
N GLN A 345 38.33 13.79 18.38
CA GLN A 345 39.67 14.28 18.07
C GLN A 345 40.66 13.21 17.56
N MET A 346 40.07 12.14 16.96
CA MET A 346 40.84 11.05 16.33
C MET A 346 41.02 11.35 14.84
N TYR A 347 41.69 12.46 14.53
CA TYR A 347 41.72 13.06 13.20
C TYR A 347 42.31 12.14 12.12
N ALA A 348 43.32 11.35 12.42
CA ALA A 348 43.87 10.41 11.45
C ALA A 348 42.86 9.35 11.01
N ARG A 349 42.06 8.82 11.93
CA ARG A 349 40.98 7.90 11.59
C ARG A 349 39.83 8.59 10.82
N ALA A 350 39.55 9.84 11.19
CA ALA A 350 38.54 10.63 10.45
C ALA A 350 38.92 10.82 8.98
N VAL A 351 40.17 11.18 8.73
CA VAL A 351 40.70 11.35 7.35
C VAL A 351 40.61 10.03 6.55
N GLU A 352 40.94 8.90 7.16
CA GLU A 352 40.84 7.58 6.53
C GLU A 352 39.39 7.27 6.12
N CYS A 353 38.44 7.54 7.02
CA CYS A 353 37.02 7.35 6.77
C CYS A 353 36.48 8.31 5.70
N TYR A 354 36.89 9.57 5.70
CA TYR A 354 36.52 10.52 4.62
C TYR A 354 37.04 10.05 3.25
N ARG A 355 38.30 9.60 3.17
CA ARG A 355 38.85 9.06 1.92
C ARG A 355 38.08 7.83 1.44
N LYS A 356 37.65 6.97 2.37
CA LYS A 356 36.83 5.81 2.04
C LYS A 356 35.42 6.23 1.59
N ALA A 357 34.83 7.25 2.20
CA ALA A 357 33.56 7.81 1.73
C ALA A 357 33.67 8.38 0.32
N GLU A 358 34.74 9.11 0.01
CA GLU A 358 34.97 9.71 -1.32
C GLU A 358 35.03 8.67 -2.45
N SER A 359 35.47 7.44 -2.18
CA SER A 359 35.45 6.35 -3.18
C SER A 359 34.03 5.86 -3.53
N TYR A 360 33.01 6.25 -2.77
CA TYR A 360 31.63 5.85 -2.96
C TYR A 360 30.71 6.97 -3.45
N GLY A 361 31.16 8.24 -3.39
CA GLY A 361 30.33 9.35 -3.83
C GLY A 361 31.00 10.72 -3.67
N GLU A 362 30.30 11.76 -4.11
CA GLU A 362 30.78 13.13 -4.05
C GLU A 362 30.31 13.85 -2.78
N PHE A 363 31.16 14.75 -2.27
CA PHE A 363 30.85 15.58 -1.13
C PHE A 363 30.11 16.87 -1.51
N ALA A 364 29.13 17.24 -0.68
CA ALA A 364 28.53 18.56 -0.74
C ALA A 364 29.58 19.65 -0.32
N PRO A 365 29.44 20.91 -0.78
CA PRO A 365 30.43 21.95 -0.50
C PRO A 365 30.79 22.10 0.99
N ALA A 366 29.80 22.09 1.87
CA ALA A 366 30.05 22.18 3.32
C ALA A 366 30.86 21.00 3.89
N GLN A 367 30.72 19.81 3.31
CA GLN A 367 31.49 18.63 3.67
C GLN A 367 32.94 18.74 3.19
N ILE A 368 33.15 19.28 1.97
CA ILE A 368 34.50 19.53 1.40
C ILE A 368 35.33 20.40 2.32
N ALA A 369 34.81 21.53 2.81
CA ALA A 369 35.51 22.42 3.75
C ALA A 369 35.87 21.70 5.06
N ARG A 370 34.98 20.84 5.57
CA ARG A 370 35.22 20.05 6.78
C ARG A 370 36.32 19.01 6.62
N ILE A 371 36.43 18.40 5.44
CA ILE A 371 37.49 17.47 5.10
C ILE A 371 38.84 18.19 5.03
N GLY A 372 38.87 19.35 4.40
CA GLY A 372 40.06 20.24 4.41
C GLY A 372 40.56 20.52 5.83
N TYR A 373 39.61 20.82 6.74
CA TYR A 373 39.93 21.03 8.16
C TYR A 373 40.49 19.77 8.83
N ALA A 374 39.95 18.59 8.54
CA ALA A 374 40.48 17.33 9.05
C ALA A 374 41.93 17.08 8.61
N TYR A 375 42.22 17.30 7.33
CA TYR A 375 43.59 17.20 6.80
C TYR A 375 44.55 18.22 7.43
N ARG A 376 44.10 19.45 7.68
CA ARG A 376 44.89 20.45 8.40
C ARG A 376 45.25 19.97 9.81
N LEU A 377 44.30 19.37 10.55
CA LEU A 377 44.52 18.87 11.90
C LEU A 377 45.52 17.70 11.99
N VAL A 378 45.65 16.92 10.91
CA VAL A 378 46.70 15.89 10.80
C VAL A 378 47.99 16.43 10.17
N LYS A 379 48.05 17.74 9.92
CA LYS A 379 49.20 18.43 9.29
C LYS A 379 49.52 17.98 7.87
N ASP A 380 48.58 17.38 7.15
CA ASP A 380 48.68 17.16 5.71
C ASP A 380 48.20 18.42 5.01
N PHE A 381 49.07 19.44 5.01
CA PHE A 381 48.78 20.76 4.46
C PHE A 381 48.49 20.72 2.95
N LYS A 382 49.19 19.84 2.24
CA LYS A 382 48.97 19.67 0.79
C LYS A 382 47.53 19.26 0.48
N LYS A 383 47.03 18.25 1.20
CA LYS A 383 45.64 17.82 1.04
C LYS A 383 44.65 18.82 1.58
N ALA A 384 44.96 19.48 2.69
CA ALA A 384 44.08 20.52 3.24
C ALA A 384 43.85 21.64 2.21
N ILE A 385 44.91 22.13 1.55
CA ILE A 385 44.85 23.15 0.49
C ILE A 385 43.99 22.66 -0.67
N GLU A 386 44.22 21.43 -1.15
CA GLU A 386 43.45 20.84 -2.27
C GLU A 386 41.93 20.86 -1.99
N TYR A 387 41.48 20.45 -0.78
CA TYR A 387 40.08 20.45 -0.41
C TYR A 387 39.53 21.86 -0.16
N TYR A 388 40.30 22.77 0.38
CA TYR A 388 39.91 24.15 0.55
C TYR A 388 39.73 24.89 -0.77
N GLU A 389 40.65 24.70 -1.74
CA GLU A 389 40.54 25.25 -3.08
C GLU A 389 39.32 24.67 -3.80
N ARG A 390 39.08 23.34 -3.70
CA ARG A 390 37.88 22.69 -4.22
C ARG A 390 36.60 23.29 -3.61
N TYR A 391 36.62 23.63 -2.30
CA TYR A 391 35.48 24.34 -1.69
C TYR A 391 35.29 25.74 -2.27
N LEU A 392 36.36 26.50 -2.46
CA LEU A 392 36.27 27.87 -2.99
C LEU A 392 35.73 27.90 -4.43
N THR A 393 35.80 26.82 -5.19
CA THR A 393 35.17 26.72 -6.52
C THR A 393 33.68 26.41 -6.48
N SER A 394 33.17 25.75 -5.45
CA SER A 394 31.80 25.23 -5.36
C SER A 394 30.98 25.86 -4.24
N GLY A 395 31.61 26.49 -3.27
CA GLY A 395 30.97 27.09 -2.10
C GLY A 395 30.41 28.51 -2.36
N LYS A 396 29.51 28.92 -1.48
CA LYS A 396 28.92 30.26 -1.56
C LYS A 396 29.93 31.31 -1.09
N GLU A 397 30.38 32.18 -2.01
CA GLU A 397 31.26 33.28 -1.72
C GLU A 397 30.70 34.19 -0.61
N GLY A 398 31.59 34.70 0.29
CA GLY A 398 31.22 35.56 1.40
C GLY A 398 30.46 34.90 2.56
N SER A 399 30.15 33.60 2.47
CA SER A 399 29.56 32.84 3.58
C SER A 399 30.51 32.72 4.77
N VAL A 400 29.99 32.36 5.96
CA VAL A 400 30.82 32.12 7.14
C VAL A 400 31.89 31.04 6.88
N THR A 401 31.49 29.92 6.19
CA THR A 401 32.42 28.86 5.80
C THR A 401 33.45 29.35 4.79
N TRP A 402 33.09 30.23 3.88
CA TRP A 402 34.02 30.81 2.92
C TRP A 402 35.13 31.64 3.63
N LYS A 403 34.74 32.50 4.55
CA LYS A 403 35.69 33.30 5.35
C LYS A 403 36.57 32.43 6.22
N PHE A 404 36.00 31.36 6.81
CA PHE A 404 36.76 30.36 7.56
C PHE A 404 37.82 29.68 6.67
N VAL A 405 37.46 29.20 5.50
CA VAL A 405 38.40 28.54 4.57
C VAL A 405 39.52 29.47 4.13
N GLN A 406 39.23 30.76 3.88
CA GLN A 406 40.25 31.76 3.57
C GLN A 406 41.25 31.91 4.71
N ALA A 407 40.74 32.06 5.95
CA ALA A 407 41.59 32.17 7.12
C ALA A 407 42.47 30.93 7.37
N GLU A 408 41.93 29.74 7.13
CA GLU A 408 42.67 28.49 7.24
C GLU A 408 43.79 28.36 6.17
N LEU A 409 43.55 28.84 4.95
CA LEU A 409 44.56 28.88 3.90
C LEU A 409 45.68 29.88 4.23
N GLU A 410 45.34 31.04 4.82
CA GLU A 410 46.36 32.00 5.30
C GLU A 410 47.20 31.39 6.40
N PHE A 411 46.56 30.77 7.39
CA PHE A 411 47.24 30.07 8.48
C PHE A 411 48.21 29.00 7.99
N ILE A 412 47.82 28.18 7.00
CA ILE A 412 48.69 27.14 6.43
C ILE A 412 49.88 27.77 5.74
N ARG A 413 49.71 28.87 5.01
CA ARG A 413 50.82 29.58 4.33
C ARG A 413 51.83 30.16 5.33
N GLU A 414 51.33 30.70 6.44
CA GLU A 414 52.20 31.20 7.52
C GLU A 414 52.98 30.06 8.18
N GLU A 415 52.33 28.92 8.51
CA GLU A 415 53.02 27.74 9.06
C GLU A 415 54.08 27.16 8.15
N GLN A 416 53.80 27.07 6.83
CA GLN A 416 54.77 26.62 5.81
C GLN A 416 55.95 27.58 5.72
N PHE A 417 55.68 28.88 5.75
CA PHE A 417 56.75 29.89 5.73
C PHE A 417 57.64 29.81 6.98
N MET A 418 57.05 29.59 8.17
CA MET A 418 57.79 29.46 9.42
C MET A 418 58.59 28.16 9.53
N SER A 419 58.11 27.07 8.91
CA SER A 419 58.78 25.77 8.92
C SER A 419 59.86 25.61 7.85
N GLY A 420 59.95 26.56 6.88
CA GLY A 420 60.92 26.51 5.78
C GLY A 420 60.60 25.47 4.72
N GLU A 421 59.37 25.02 4.63
CA GLU A 421 58.83 24.10 3.59
C GLU A 421 58.22 24.84 2.43
#